data_3eee771dd31d92edeec54f44e7238540
#
_entry.id   3eee771dd31d92edeec54f44e7238540
#
_cell.length_a   1.000
_cell.length_b   1.000
_cell.length_c   1.000
_cell.angle_alpha   90.00
_cell.angle_beta   90.00
_cell.angle_gamma   90.00
#
_symmetry.space_group_name_H-M   'P 1'
#
loop_
_entity.id
_entity.type
_entity.pdbx_description
1 polymer ?
#
loop_
_entity_poly.entity_id
_entity_poly.type
_entity_poly.pdbx_seq_one_letter_code
_entity_poly.pdbx_strand_id
1 'polypeptide(L)'
;MPTATQTRTALAALILATLAPMPLLPQGEAPSSATPVPRDQALQVFEQFKALSGQWRGESTKGWEGDSAYRLLARDSVVMITSEFDDGPGRGMVTLVHMDGDRLMLTHYCEARNQPRLIATAAEDDGRTVLFTFLDGTNMPSRDAGHMDKAVYRFDGPDQFRSRWTWYQKGQETWFEDIRYTRIREQADR
;
A
#
# COMPACT_ATOMS: atom_id res chain seq x y z
N MET A 1 48.77 -8.18 74.10
CA MET A 1 47.39 -8.53 73.73
C MET A 1 47.27 -8.32 72.26
N PRO A 2 47.11 -9.37 71.41
CA PRO A 2 47.00 -9.23 69.97
C PRO A 2 45.53 -9.13 69.61
N THR A 3 45.20 -8.18 68.74
CA THR A 3 43.88 -7.93 68.12
C THR A 3 43.66 -8.89 66.94
N ALA A 4 42.60 -9.63 67.02
CA ALA A 4 42.18 -10.57 65.90
C ALA A 4 41.55 -9.79 64.74
N THR A 5 42.12 -9.91 63.54
CA THR A 5 41.59 -9.40 62.29
C THR A 5 40.62 -10.44 61.73
N GLN A 6 39.31 -10.13 61.63
CA GLN A 6 38.31 -10.94 60.98
C GLN A 6 38.29 -10.68 59.46
N THR A 7 38.69 -11.71 58.72
CA THR A 7 38.59 -11.70 57.26
C THR A 7 37.15 -12.07 56.86
N ARG A 8 36.40 -11.15 56.24
CA ARG A 8 35.07 -11.40 55.66
C ARG A 8 35.25 -11.92 54.25
N THR A 9 34.94 -13.19 54.05
CA THR A 9 34.86 -13.81 52.71
C THR A 9 33.53 -13.47 52.10
N ALA A 10 33.53 -12.65 51.02
CA ALA A 10 32.35 -12.33 50.25
C ALA A 10 32.10 -13.50 49.24
N LEU A 11 30.98 -14.19 49.41
CA LEU A 11 30.47 -15.18 48.43
C LEU A 11 29.78 -14.44 47.31
N ALA A 12 30.39 -14.42 46.13
CA ALA A 12 29.73 -13.90 44.92
C ALA A 12 28.77 -14.97 44.37
N ALA A 13 27.47 -14.76 44.48
CA ALA A 13 26.44 -15.58 43.84
C ALA A 13 26.35 -15.27 42.35
N LEU A 14 26.76 -16.21 41.53
CA LEU A 14 26.63 -16.18 40.07
C LEU A 14 25.16 -16.44 39.72
N ILE A 15 24.40 -15.39 39.36
CA ILE A 15 23.02 -15.55 38.85
C ILE A 15 23.11 -15.94 37.37
N LEU A 16 22.90 -17.23 37.08
CA LEU A 16 22.74 -17.72 35.71
C LEU A 16 21.33 -17.33 35.22
N ALA A 17 21.23 -16.24 34.44
CA ALA A 17 19.99 -15.86 33.79
C ALA A 17 19.73 -16.85 32.63
N THR A 18 18.77 -17.75 32.79
CA THR A 18 18.26 -18.58 31.71
C THR A 18 17.45 -17.70 30.75
N LEU A 19 18.01 -17.38 29.58
CA LEU A 19 17.24 -16.80 28.47
C LEU A 19 16.19 -17.81 28.01
N ALA A 20 14.93 -17.56 28.34
CA ALA A 20 13.83 -18.28 27.75
C ALA A 20 13.78 -17.99 26.23
N PRO A 21 13.55 -19.02 25.37
CA PRO A 21 13.41 -18.77 23.94
C PRO A 21 12.20 -17.87 23.70
N MET A 22 12.41 -16.74 23.01
CA MET A 22 11.30 -15.91 22.55
C MET A 22 10.44 -16.72 21.57
N PRO A 23 9.09 -16.66 21.68
CA PRO A 23 8.22 -17.30 20.68
C PRO A 23 8.52 -16.67 19.31
N LEU A 24 8.75 -17.50 18.30
CA LEU A 24 8.81 -17.08 16.91
C LEU A 24 7.45 -16.44 16.57
N LEU A 25 7.45 -15.16 16.20
CA LEU A 25 6.28 -14.55 15.58
C LEU A 25 5.96 -15.32 14.29
N PRO A 26 4.66 -15.55 13.98
CA PRO A 26 4.30 -16.19 12.73
C PRO A 26 4.89 -15.38 11.58
N GLN A 27 5.73 -16.02 10.78
CA GLN A 27 6.26 -15.42 9.56
C GLN A 27 5.08 -15.30 8.61
N GLY A 28 4.83 -14.07 8.12
CA GLY A 28 3.83 -13.84 7.09
C GLY A 28 4.09 -14.75 5.88
N GLU A 29 3.01 -15.15 5.21
CA GLU A 29 3.07 -15.97 3.99
C GLU A 29 4.12 -15.42 3.02
N ALA A 30 4.81 -16.35 2.32
CA ALA A 30 5.78 -15.98 1.31
C ALA A 30 5.15 -15.02 0.28
N PRO A 31 5.88 -13.99 -0.15
CA PRO A 31 5.38 -13.04 -1.13
C PRO A 31 4.93 -13.75 -2.40
N SER A 32 3.90 -13.22 -3.06
CA SER A 32 3.39 -13.72 -4.33
C SER A 32 4.51 -13.93 -5.35
N SER A 33 4.45 -15.03 -6.11
CA SER A 33 5.38 -15.34 -7.22
C SER A 33 5.17 -14.43 -8.46
N ALA A 34 4.39 -13.37 -8.37
CA ALA A 34 4.11 -12.45 -9.46
C ALA A 34 5.40 -11.77 -9.95
N THR A 35 5.65 -11.86 -11.26
CA THR A 35 6.82 -11.24 -11.89
C THR A 35 6.54 -9.76 -12.13
N PRO A 36 7.38 -8.83 -11.62
CA PRO A 36 7.20 -7.41 -11.89
C PRO A 36 7.47 -7.07 -13.37
N VAL A 37 6.86 -5.98 -13.85
CA VAL A 37 7.24 -5.41 -15.15
C VAL A 37 8.72 -4.99 -15.15
N PRO A 38 9.39 -4.93 -16.32
CA PRO A 38 10.73 -4.38 -16.43
C PRO A 38 10.83 -2.97 -15.84
N ARG A 39 12.00 -2.64 -15.25
CA ARG A 39 12.25 -1.36 -14.58
C ARG A 39 11.87 -0.14 -15.40
N ASP A 40 12.20 -0.13 -16.69
CA ASP A 40 11.92 1.03 -17.55
C ASP A 40 10.42 1.24 -17.75
N GLN A 41 9.64 0.16 -17.86
CA GLN A 41 8.18 0.23 -17.88
C GLN A 41 7.64 0.69 -16.53
N ALA A 42 8.20 0.20 -15.42
CA ALA A 42 7.81 0.65 -14.07
C ALA A 42 8.01 2.16 -13.90
N LEU A 43 9.14 2.70 -14.34
CA LEU A 43 9.43 4.14 -14.31
C LEU A 43 8.47 4.92 -15.21
N GLN A 44 8.19 4.43 -16.42
CA GLN A 44 7.25 5.07 -17.34
C GLN A 44 5.86 5.17 -16.73
N VAL A 45 5.36 4.09 -16.13
CA VAL A 45 4.07 4.09 -15.43
C VAL A 45 4.09 5.03 -14.22
N PHE A 46 5.20 5.08 -13.48
CA PHE A 46 5.32 5.99 -12.33
C PHE A 46 5.23 7.45 -12.75
N GLU A 47 5.79 7.85 -13.90
CA GLU A 47 5.63 9.20 -14.46
C GLU A 47 4.15 9.48 -14.83
N GLN A 48 3.37 8.49 -15.31
CA GLN A 48 1.93 8.65 -15.52
C GLN A 48 1.21 8.98 -14.20
N PHE A 49 1.54 8.27 -13.10
CA PHE A 49 0.98 8.59 -11.78
C PHE A 49 1.35 9.98 -11.29
N LYS A 50 2.58 10.44 -11.51
CA LYS A 50 2.99 11.80 -11.16
C LYS A 50 2.20 12.86 -11.93
N ALA A 51 1.91 12.62 -13.20
CA ALA A 51 1.12 13.51 -14.05
C ALA A 51 -0.34 13.66 -13.58
N LEU A 52 -0.84 12.73 -12.74
CA LEU A 52 -2.17 12.85 -12.12
C LEU A 52 -2.21 13.86 -10.96
N SER A 53 -1.09 14.49 -10.57
CA SER A 53 -1.10 15.48 -9.48
C SER A 53 -2.25 16.48 -9.64
N GLY A 54 -3.06 16.65 -8.58
CA GLY A 54 -4.25 17.49 -8.56
C GLY A 54 -5.47 16.82 -7.95
N GLN A 55 -6.65 17.42 -8.20
CA GLN A 55 -7.94 16.98 -7.67
C GLN A 55 -8.77 16.30 -8.76
N TRP A 56 -9.51 15.26 -8.36
CA TRP A 56 -10.27 14.42 -9.28
C TRP A 56 -11.63 14.06 -8.70
N ARG A 57 -12.68 14.12 -9.51
CA ARG A 57 -14.00 13.57 -9.20
C ARG A 57 -14.07 12.15 -9.74
N GLY A 58 -14.37 11.19 -8.86
CA GLY A 58 -14.55 9.78 -9.17
C GLY A 58 -16.03 9.41 -9.20
N GLU A 59 -16.41 8.62 -10.21
CA GLU A 59 -17.74 8.04 -10.38
C GLU A 59 -17.61 6.51 -10.48
N SER A 60 -18.23 5.79 -9.54
CA SER A 60 -18.12 4.35 -9.43
C SER A 60 -19.28 3.61 -10.09
N THR A 61 -19.00 2.44 -10.67
CA THR A 61 -20.05 1.49 -11.13
C THR A 61 -20.86 0.90 -9.97
N LYS A 62 -20.46 1.13 -8.72
CA LYS A 62 -21.25 0.76 -7.54
C LYS A 62 -22.21 1.87 -7.06
N GLY A 63 -22.27 3.00 -7.78
CA GLY A 63 -23.24 4.06 -7.57
C GLY A 63 -22.83 5.10 -6.52
N TRP A 64 -21.58 5.11 -6.05
CA TRP A 64 -21.03 6.19 -5.24
C TRP A 64 -20.20 7.15 -6.09
N GLU A 65 -20.08 8.36 -5.60
CA GLU A 65 -19.18 9.38 -6.10
C GLU A 65 -18.23 9.79 -4.96
N GLY A 66 -17.13 10.44 -5.30
CA GLY A 66 -16.18 10.91 -4.31
C GLY A 66 -15.02 11.66 -4.94
N ASP A 67 -14.32 12.42 -4.11
CA ASP A 67 -13.15 13.18 -4.53
C ASP A 67 -11.86 12.45 -4.19
N SER A 68 -10.87 12.59 -5.06
CA SER A 68 -9.52 12.07 -4.85
C SER A 68 -8.49 13.15 -5.10
N ALA A 69 -7.48 13.21 -4.23
CA ALA A 69 -6.34 14.09 -4.40
C ALA A 69 -5.06 13.29 -4.63
N TYR A 70 -4.33 13.62 -5.68
CA TYR A 70 -3.03 13.07 -6.03
C TYR A 70 -1.96 14.09 -5.68
N ARG A 71 -1.03 13.76 -4.79
CA ARG A 71 0.02 14.66 -4.30
C ARG A 71 1.40 14.02 -4.40
N LEU A 72 2.36 14.79 -4.90
CA LEU A 72 3.76 14.38 -4.91
C LEU A 72 4.37 14.68 -3.54
N LEU A 73 5.06 13.70 -2.96
CA LEU A 73 5.71 13.77 -1.67
C LEU A 73 7.16 13.27 -1.75
N ALA A 74 7.94 13.53 -0.70
CA ALA A 74 9.30 13.01 -0.54
C ALA A 74 10.20 13.29 -1.77
N ARG A 75 10.21 14.54 -2.26
CA ARG A 75 10.92 14.97 -3.48
C ARG A 75 10.49 14.16 -4.71
N ASP A 76 9.17 14.04 -4.90
CA ASP A 76 8.51 13.36 -6.03
C ASP A 76 8.81 11.85 -6.15
N SER A 77 9.29 11.24 -5.06
CA SER A 77 9.53 9.79 -5.01
C SER A 77 8.29 8.98 -4.58
N VAL A 78 7.23 9.65 -4.13
CA VAL A 78 5.96 9.04 -3.72
C VAL A 78 4.79 9.83 -4.26
N VAL A 79 3.82 9.15 -4.87
CA VAL A 79 2.50 9.71 -5.16
C VAL A 79 1.55 9.25 -4.05
N MET A 80 1.05 10.18 -3.25
CA MET A 80 0.00 9.91 -2.27
C MET A 80 -1.35 10.22 -2.90
N ILE A 81 -2.25 9.26 -2.81
CA ILE A 81 -3.63 9.36 -3.28
C ILE A 81 -4.51 9.30 -2.04
N THR A 82 -5.30 10.34 -1.80
CA THR A 82 -6.38 10.30 -0.81
C THR A 82 -7.71 10.23 -1.55
N SER A 83 -8.61 9.37 -1.10
CA SER A 83 -9.96 9.23 -1.66
C SER A 83 -10.97 9.43 -0.54
N GLU A 84 -11.93 10.31 -0.76
CA GLU A 84 -13.04 10.59 0.15
C GLU A 84 -14.35 10.26 -0.57
N PHE A 85 -15.25 9.58 0.13
CA PHE A 85 -16.53 9.14 -0.43
C PHE A 85 -17.67 10.02 0.08
N ASP A 86 -18.65 10.30 -0.77
CA ASP A 86 -19.79 11.18 -0.45
C ASP A 86 -20.79 10.54 0.54
N ASP A 87 -20.63 9.28 0.91
CA ASP A 87 -21.54 8.54 1.79
C ASP A 87 -21.26 8.70 3.29
N GLY A 88 -20.36 9.62 3.68
CA GLY A 88 -20.14 10.00 5.07
C GLY A 88 -18.71 10.42 5.42
N PRO A 89 -18.56 11.20 6.50
CA PRO A 89 -17.24 11.66 6.95
C PRO A 89 -16.39 10.51 7.52
N GLY A 90 -15.07 10.57 7.27
CA GLY A 90 -14.10 9.62 7.81
C GLY A 90 -14.02 8.29 7.09
N ARG A 91 -14.66 8.15 5.93
CA ARG A 91 -14.58 6.99 5.04
C ARG A 91 -13.56 7.18 3.94
N GLY A 92 -12.46 7.83 4.26
CA GLY A 92 -11.36 8.05 3.34
C GLY A 92 -10.39 6.86 3.32
N MET A 93 -9.79 6.65 2.15
CA MET A 93 -8.71 5.69 1.96
C MET A 93 -7.45 6.41 1.48
N VAL A 94 -6.30 5.81 1.74
CA VAL A 94 -5.01 6.32 1.26
C VAL A 94 -4.32 5.24 0.43
N THR A 95 -3.76 5.64 -0.70
CA THR A 95 -2.90 4.79 -1.51
C THR A 95 -1.57 5.49 -1.75
N LEU A 96 -0.47 4.77 -1.56
CA LEU A 96 0.88 5.26 -1.83
C LEU A 96 1.44 4.49 -3.02
N VAL A 97 1.90 5.22 -4.06
CA VAL A 97 2.57 4.65 -5.23
C VAL A 97 4.01 5.11 -5.24
N HIS A 98 4.96 4.19 -5.33
CA HIS A 98 6.40 4.48 -5.30
C HIS A 98 7.22 3.37 -5.95
N MET A 99 8.47 3.65 -6.24
CA MET A 99 9.44 2.62 -6.64
C MET A 99 10.01 1.92 -5.40
N ASP A 100 10.10 0.58 -5.45
CA ASP A 100 10.84 -0.26 -4.50
C ASP A 100 11.94 -1.01 -5.27
N GLY A 101 13.13 -0.43 -5.32
CA GLY A 101 14.17 -0.85 -6.24
C GLY A 101 13.71 -0.72 -7.69
N ASP A 102 13.61 -1.83 -8.39
CA ASP A 102 13.17 -1.90 -9.79
C ASP A 102 11.65 -2.12 -9.95
N ARG A 103 10.91 -2.27 -8.84
CA ARG A 103 9.48 -2.57 -8.86
C ARG A 103 8.65 -1.32 -8.62
N LEU A 104 7.60 -1.12 -9.40
CA LEU A 104 6.57 -0.15 -9.06
C LEU A 104 5.58 -0.79 -8.08
N MET A 105 5.48 -0.19 -6.90
CA MET A 105 4.67 -0.68 -5.78
C MET A 105 3.50 0.26 -5.49
N LEU A 106 2.40 -0.33 -5.07
CA LEU A 106 1.21 0.35 -4.59
C LEU A 106 0.85 -0.23 -3.21
N THR A 107 0.76 0.61 -2.19
CA THR A 107 0.26 0.24 -0.85
C THR A 107 -1.08 0.92 -0.61
N HIS A 108 -2.11 0.13 -0.37
CA HIS A 108 -3.47 0.63 -0.18
C HIS A 108 -3.91 0.50 1.28
N TYR A 109 -4.23 1.62 1.93
CA TYR A 109 -4.77 1.68 3.30
C TYR A 109 -6.30 1.66 3.21
N CYS A 110 -6.86 0.45 3.36
CA CYS A 110 -8.24 0.14 3.08
C CYS A 110 -9.15 0.37 4.29
N GLU A 111 -10.42 0.71 4.06
CA GLU A 111 -11.47 0.71 5.10
C GLU A 111 -11.65 -0.67 5.76
N ALA A 112 -11.27 -1.75 5.09
CA ALA A 112 -11.20 -3.08 5.70
C ALA A 112 -10.14 -3.21 6.80
N ARG A 113 -9.44 -2.10 7.12
CA ARG A 113 -8.41 -1.98 8.17
C ARG A 113 -7.16 -2.82 7.92
N ASN A 114 -6.91 -3.19 6.67
CA ASN A 114 -5.69 -3.85 6.24
C ASN A 114 -4.94 -2.98 5.22
N GLN A 115 -3.69 -3.35 4.95
CA GLN A 115 -2.83 -2.62 4.04
C GLN A 115 -2.23 -3.59 3.02
N PRO A 116 -3.00 -3.99 1.98
CA PRO A 116 -2.45 -4.78 0.89
C PRO A 116 -1.41 -3.98 0.11
N ARG A 117 -0.31 -4.65 -0.23
CA ARG A 117 0.73 -4.14 -1.13
C ARG A 117 0.64 -4.89 -2.44
N LEU A 118 0.63 -4.15 -3.53
CA LEU A 118 0.56 -4.66 -4.89
C LEU A 118 1.78 -4.21 -5.68
N ILE A 119 2.21 -5.01 -6.65
CA ILE A 119 3.27 -4.64 -7.60
C ILE A 119 2.75 -4.62 -9.02
N ALA A 120 3.30 -3.76 -9.87
CA ALA A 120 2.98 -3.73 -11.29
C ALA A 120 3.51 -5.00 -11.97
N THR A 121 2.61 -5.80 -12.56
CA THR A 121 2.93 -7.09 -13.20
C THR A 121 2.64 -7.12 -14.70
N ALA A 122 1.88 -6.16 -15.22
CA ALA A 122 1.74 -5.93 -16.66
C ALA A 122 1.58 -4.44 -16.93
N ALA A 123 2.14 -3.99 -18.06
CA ALA A 123 1.93 -2.65 -18.60
C ALA A 123 1.74 -2.76 -20.12
N GLU A 124 0.73 -2.08 -20.64
CA GLU A 124 0.31 -2.10 -22.03
C GLU A 124 0.19 -0.67 -22.57
N ASP A 125 0.07 -0.54 -23.89
CA ASP A 125 -0.14 0.74 -24.56
C ASP A 125 0.90 1.81 -24.15
N ASP A 126 2.19 1.46 -24.14
CA ASP A 126 3.27 2.35 -23.70
C ASP A 126 3.07 2.91 -22.27
N GLY A 127 2.65 2.04 -21.35
CA GLY A 127 2.42 2.38 -19.93
C GLY A 127 1.12 3.11 -19.65
N ARG A 128 0.23 3.27 -20.65
CA ARG A 128 -1.09 3.86 -20.43
C ARG A 128 -2.08 2.95 -19.70
N THR A 129 -1.81 1.64 -19.71
CA THR A 129 -2.56 0.68 -18.91
C THR A 129 -1.58 -0.10 -18.05
N VAL A 130 -1.85 -0.20 -16.75
CA VAL A 130 -1.04 -0.98 -15.81
C VAL A 130 -1.91 -1.85 -14.94
N LEU A 131 -1.48 -3.11 -14.76
CA LEU A 131 -2.05 -4.05 -13.79
C LEU A 131 -1.12 -4.17 -12.59
N PHE A 132 -1.65 -3.93 -11.42
CA PHE A 132 -1.05 -4.27 -10.14
C PHE A 132 -1.68 -5.56 -9.60
N THR A 133 -0.86 -6.47 -9.07
CA THR A 133 -1.31 -7.70 -8.41
C THR A 133 -0.77 -7.77 -6.99
N PHE A 134 -1.51 -8.44 -6.13
CA PHE A 134 -1.16 -8.61 -4.72
C PHE A 134 0.24 -9.20 -4.55
N LEU A 135 1.04 -8.57 -3.72
CA LEU A 135 2.34 -9.05 -3.28
C LEU A 135 2.24 -9.66 -1.88
N ASP A 136 1.81 -8.86 -0.93
CA ASP A 136 1.60 -9.19 0.48
C ASP A 136 0.71 -8.12 1.15
N GLY A 137 0.56 -8.17 2.45
CA GLY A 137 -0.19 -7.14 3.18
C GLY A 137 0.07 -7.18 4.68
N THR A 138 -0.23 -6.07 5.34
CA THR A 138 -0.19 -5.95 6.80
C THR A 138 -1.60 -5.94 7.37
N ASN A 139 -1.72 -6.31 8.66
CA ASN A 139 -3.01 -6.46 9.36
C ASN A 139 -3.98 -7.41 8.63
N MET A 140 -3.43 -8.47 8.04
CA MET A 140 -4.14 -9.56 7.39
C MET A 140 -3.76 -10.87 8.10
N PRO A 141 -4.73 -11.59 8.71
CA PRO A 141 -4.42 -12.84 9.41
C PRO A 141 -4.01 -13.97 8.45
N SER A 142 -4.46 -13.91 7.20
CA SER A 142 -4.10 -14.84 6.12
C SER A 142 -4.39 -14.23 4.75
N ARG A 143 -3.92 -14.88 3.68
CA ARG A 143 -4.24 -14.53 2.28
C ARG A 143 -5.74 -14.57 1.99
N ASP A 144 -6.50 -15.40 2.70
CA ASP A 144 -7.96 -15.55 2.54
C ASP A 144 -8.78 -14.47 3.24
N ALA A 145 -8.13 -13.60 4.03
CA ALA A 145 -8.78 -12.39 4.56
C ALA A 145 -9.19 -11.46 3.39
N GLY A 146 -10.37 -10.83 3.52
CA GLY A 146 -10.85 -9.90 2.50
C GLY A 146 -9.92 -8.71 2.28
N HIS A 147 -9.51 -8.45 1.03
CA HIS A 147 -8.62 -7.34 0.67
C HIS A 147 -8.71 -6.98 -0.82
N MET A 148 -8.20 -5.80 -1.19
CA MET A 148 -7.96 -5.44 -2.57
C MET A 148 -6.77 -6.24 -3.11
N ASP A 149 -7.01 -7.04 -4.15
CA ASP A 149 -6.06 -8.01 -4.71
C ASP A 149 -5.43 -7.55 -6.01
N LYS A 150 -6.20 -6.81 -6.82
CA LYS A 150 -5.74 -6.25 -8.08
C LYS A 150 -6.20 -4.82 -8.23
N ALA A 151 -5.39 -4.03 -8.91
CA ALA A 151 -5.76 -2.72 -9.37
C ALA A 151 -5.30 -2.56 -10.83
N VAL A 152 -6.20 -2.15 -11.71
CA VAL A 152 -5.86 -1.73 -13.07
C VAL A 152 -6.04 -0.23 -13.14
N TYR A 153 -5.05 0.49 -13.66
CA TYR A 153 -5.18 1.90 -14.01
C TYR A 153 -5.04 2.06 -15.51
N ARG A 154 -5.90 2.89 -16.08
CA ARG A 154 -5.82 3.29 -17.49
C ARG A 154 -5.81 4.82 -17.58
N PHE A 155 -4.72 5.36 -18.09
CA PHE A 155 -4.51 6.80 -18.27
C PHE A 155 -5.06 7.20 -19.65
N ASP A 156 -6.24 7.84 -19.68
CA ASP A 156 -6.93 8.20 -20.93
C ASP A 156 -6.51 9.58 -21.46
N GLY A 157 -5.81 10.37 -20.63
CA GLY A 157 -5.30 11.69 -20.99
C GLY A 157 -5.10 12.62 -19.78
N PRO A 158 -4.82 13.90 -19.99
CA PRO A 158 -4.48 14.81 -18.91
C PRO A 158 -5.64 15.09 -17.93
N ASP A 159 -6.88 14.91 -18.38
CA ASP A 159 -8.08 15.23 -17.60
C ASP A 159 -8.98 14.02 -17.31
N GLN A 160 -8.57 12.83 -17.74
CA GLN A 160 -9.35 11.61 -17.52
C GLN A 160 -8.46 10.39 -17.32
N PHE A 161 -8.84 9.54 -16.38
CA PHE A 161 -8.31 8.18 -16.23
C PHE A 161 -9.38 7.27 -15.61
N ARG A 162 -9.11 5.99 -15.60
CA ARG A 162 -9.99 4.98 -15.01
C ARG A 162 -9.18 4.06 -14.12
N SER A 163 -9.83 3.51 -13.09
CA SER A 163 -9.28 2.39 -12.32
C SER A 163 -10.31 1.28 -12.19
N ARG A 164 -9.80 0.04 -12.09
CA ARG A 164 -10.57 -1.12 -11.65
C ARG A 164 -9.90 -1.69 -10.43
N TRP A 165 -10.68 -1.93 -9.37
CA TRP A 165 -10.23 -2.60 -8.18
C TRP A 165 -10.95 -3.93 -8.02
N THR A 166 -10.22 -5.00 -7.68
CA THR A 166 -10.77 -6.33 -7.51
C THR A 166 -10.58 -6.78 -6.07
N TRP A 167 -11.67 -7.22 -5.46
CA TRP A 167 -11.70 -7.75 -4.10
C TRP A 167 -11.54 -9.26 -4.11
N TYR A 168 -10.64 -9.75 -3.25
CA TYR A 168 -10.40 -11.16 -3.01
C TYR A 168 -10.78 -11.52 -1.58
N GLN A 169 -11.40 -12.70 -1.40
CA GLN A 169 -11.74 -13.25 -0.10
C GLN A 169 -12.02 -14.75 -0.22
N LYS A 170 -11.64 -15.54 0.78
CA LYS A 170 -11.91 -16.97 0.88
C LYS A 170 -11.46 -17.76 -0.37
N GLY A 171 -10.25 -17.50 -0.83
CA GLY A 171 -9.65 -18.24 -1.93
C GLY A 171 -10.06 -17.79 -3.34
N GLN A 172 -10.85 -16.71 -3.51
CA GLN A 172 -11.34 -16.27 -4.82
C GLN A 172 -11.58 -14.78 -4.93
N GLU A 173 -11.55 -14.27 -6.15
CA GLU A 173 -12.05 -12.94 -6.49
C GLU A 173 -13.58 -12.95 -6.40
N THR A 174 -14.17 -12.05 -5.64
CA THR A 174 -15.61 -12.03 -5.36
C THR A 174 -16.35 -10.91 -6.04
N TRP A 175 -15.72 -9.76 -6.23
CA TRP A 175 -16.29 -8.61 -6.95
C TRP A 175 -15.19 -7.67 -7.46
N PHE A 176 -15.57 -6.80 -8.36
CA PHE A 176 -14.74 -5.70 -8.82
C PHE A 176 -15.55 -4.40 -8.89
N GLU A 177 -14.82 -3.30 -9.00
CA GLU A 177 -15.36 -1.96 -9.10
C GLU A 177 -14.57 -1.17 -10.14
N ASP A 178 -15.27 -0.56 -11.09
CA ASP A 178 -14.70 0.40 -12.03
C ASP A 178 -15.03 1.81 -11.57
N ILE A 179 -14.03 2.69 -11.64
CA ILE A 179 -14.15 4.09 -11.28
C ILE A 179 -13.60 4.92 -12.45
N ARG A 180 -14.40 5.88 -12.91
CA ARG A 180 -13.98 6.89 -13.87
C ARG A 180 -13.63 8.16 -13.11
N TYR A 181 -12.49 8.76 -13.45
CA TYR A 181 -12.04 9.99 -12.84
C TYR A 181 -11.98 11.11 -13.88
N THR A 182 -12.50 12.28 -13.49
CA THR A 182 -12.41 13.53 -14.24
C THR A 182 -11.69 14.58 -13.39
N ARG A 183 -10.74 15.31 -14.00
CA ARG A 183 -9.97 16.33 -13.28
C ARG A 183 -10.86 17.48 -12.83
N ILE A 184 -10.79 17.84 -11.55
CA ILE A 184 -11.40 19.04 -11.02
C ILE A 184 -10.45 20.19 -11.35
N ARG A 185 -10.95 21.17 -12.13
CA ARG A 185 -10.22 22.42 -12.41
C ARG A 185 -10.72 23.47 -11.45
N GLU A 186 -9.83 24.11 -10.70
CA GLU A 186 -10.18 25.32 -9.98
C GLU A 186 -10.70 26.36 -11.00
N GLN A 187 -11.90 26.87 -10.76
CA GLN A 187 -12.37 28.01 -11.55
C GLN A 187 -11.42 29.16 -11.23
N ALA A 188 -10.68 29.64 -12.24
CA ALA A 188 -9.93 30.89 -12.09
C ALA A 188 -10.96 31.98 -11.75
N ASP A 189 -10.88 32.51 -10.54
CA ASP A 189 -11.68 33.69 -10.14
C ASP A 189 -11.43 34.80 -11.18
N ARG A 190 -12.51 35.19 -11.88
CA ARG A 190 -12.51 36.31 -12.84
C ARG A 190 -12.73 37.63 -12.12
#